data_f6bb22006cf9f4e56b81460ba53be3b1
#
_entry.id   f6bb22006cf9f4e56b81460ba53be3b1
#
_cell.length_a   1.000
_cell.length_b   1.000
_cell.length_c   1.000
_cell.angle_alpha   90.00
_cell.angle_beta   90.00
_cell.angle_gamma   90.00
#
_symmetry.space_group_name_H-M   'P 1'
#
loop_
_entity.id
_entity.type
_entity.pdbx_description
1 polymer ?
#
loop_
_entity_poly.entity_id
_entity_poly.type
_entity_poly.pdbx_seq_one_letter_code
_entity_poly.pdbx_strand_id
1 'polypeptide(L)'
;KSKIHLLSIIGEIEGHENLSGSTKTTKYEHILPELAKVEDTDEIEGILVLINTVGGDVSCGLALAEMLASLSKPTVSLVIGDSHSIGVPLAVSTDYSFIVPSGTMLVHPVRMSGMLIGTSKTYEYFEMIQDRILSFVSGHSRVSYDRLKELMHNTKMLSKDLGTVLVGENAVEEGLIDEIGGIQDALQKLYDMIERKR
;
A
#
# COMPACT_ATOMS: atom_id res chain seq x y z
N LYS A 1 14.83 19.14 16.51
CA LYS A 1 14.19 17.85 16.21
C LYS A 1 13.32 18.04 14.97
N SER A 2 13.52 17.25 13.94
CA SER A 2 12.77 17.33 12.69
C SER A 2 11.27 17.13 12.94
N LYS A 3 10.44 17.90 12.24
CA LYS A 3 8.98 17.73 12.30
C LYS A 3 8.55 16.67 11.30
N ILE A 4 7.93 15.61 11.79
CA ILE A 4 7.41 14.51 11.00
C ILE A 4 5.89 14.57 10.99
N HIS A 5 5.30 14.32 9.83
CA HIS A 5 3.87 14.08 9.70
C HIS A 5 3.58 12.58 9.86
N LEU A 6 2.64 12.25 10.73
CA LEU A 6 2.15 10.89 10.92
C LEU A 6 0.84 10.71 10.14
N LEU A 7 0.89 9.87 9.12
CA LEU A 7 -0.28 9.46 8.36
C LEU A 7 -0.71 8.05 8.76
N SER A 8 -1.99 7.84 9.02
CA SER A 8 -2.54 6.54 9.34
C SER A 8 -3.49 6.06 8.24
N ILE A 9 -3.23 4.85 7.71
CA ILE A 9 -4.10 4.15 6.77
C ILE A 9 -4.61 2.90 7.50
N ILE A 10 -5.80 3.02 8.08
CA ILE A 10 -6.37 2.02 8.98
C ILE A 10 -7.79 1.69 8.55
N GLY A 11 -8.10 0.39 8.54
CA GLY A 11 -9.39 -0.12 8.11
C GLY A 11 -9.51 -0.23 6.60
N GLU A 12 -10.73 -0.25 6.09
CA GLU A 12 -11.00 -0.37 4.66
C GLU A 12 -10.75 0.96 3.93
N ILE A 13 -10.19 0.92 2.74
CA ILE A 13 -10.03 2.10 1.88
C ILE A 13 -11.40 2.45 1.29
N GLU A 14 -11.99 3.53 1.81
CA GLU A 14 -13.26 4.05 1.34
C GLU A 14 -13.04 4.93 0.11
N GLY A 15 -13.75 4.62 -0.96
CA GLY A 15 -13.63 5.28 -2.25
C GLY A 15 -14.77 6.24 -2.54
N HIS A 16 -15.38 6.09 -3.74
CA HIS A 16 -16.46 6.96 -4.20
C HIS A 16 -17.81 6.65 -3.54
N GLU A 17 -17.95 5.49 -2.91
CA GLU A 17 -19.15 5.10 -2.17
C GLU A 17 -18.87 5.14 -0.67
N ASN A 18 -19.82 5.69 0.09
CA ASN A 18 -19.75 5.67 1.55
C ASN A 18 -20.02 4.26 2.07
N LEU A 19 -19.12 3.74 2.87
CA LEU A 19 -19.29 2.49 3.57
C LEU A 19 -20.20 2.66 4.81
N SER A 20 -20.67 1.54 5.35
CA SER A 20 -21.48 1.53 6.58
C SER A 20 -20.76 2.28 7.71
N GLY A 21 -21.50 3.07 8.50
CA GLY A 21 -20.96 3.77 9.66
C GLY A 21 -20.39 2.88 10.76
N SER A 22 -20.60 1.56 10.67
CA SER A 22 -19.98 0.55 11.55
C SER A 22 -18.64 0.04 11.03
N THR A 23 -18.26 0.34 9.78
CA THR A 23 -16.99 -0.05 9.17
C THR A 23 -15.89 0.94 9.53
N LYS A 24 -14.74 0.45 9.97
CA LYS A 24 -13.54 1.29 10.12
C LYS A 24 -12.96 1.56 8.75
N THR A 25 -12.81 2.83 8.39
CA THR A 25 -12.37 3.23 7.05
C THR A 25 -11.28 4.31 7.08
N THR A 26 -10.49 4.32 6.01
CA THR A 26 -9.65 5.47 5.63
C THR A 26 -10.27 6.10 4.39
N LYS A 27 -10.64 7.37 4.49
CA LYS A 27 -11.30 8.12 3.41
C LYS A 27 -10.26 8.82 2.55
N TYR A 28 -10.14 8.40 1.30
CA TYR A 28 -9.12 8.91 0.40
C TYR A 28 -9.24 10.42 0.13
N GLU A 29 -10.46 10.95 0.09
CA GLU A 29 -10.73 12.38 -0.10
C GLU A 29 -10.26 13.25 1.07
N HIS A 30 -10.01 12.67 2.24
CA HIS A 30 -9.39 13.37 3.37
C HIS A 30 -7.86 13.32 3.30
N ILE A 31 -7.30 12.19 2.85
CA ILE A 31 -5.85 11.97 2.79
C ILE A 31 -5.20 12.78 1.66
N LEU A 32 -5.81 12.85 0.48
CA LEU A 32 -5.21 13.56 -0.66
C LEU A 32 -4.93 15.04 -0.37
N PRO A 33 -5.88 15.84 0.17
CA PRO A 33 -5.60 17.22 0.55
C PRO A 33 -4.60 17.36 1.70
N GLU A 34 -4.58 16.40 2.62
CA GLU A 34 -3.61 16.35 3.72
C GLU A 34 -2.19 16.19 3.18
N LEU A 35 -1.97 15.26 2.26
CA LEU A 35 -0.67 15.06 1.62
C LEU A 35 -0.23 16.28 0.79
N ALA A 36 -1.17 16.93 0.10
CA ALA A 36 -0.88 18.16 -0.64
C ALA A 36 -0.40 19.28 0.29
N LYS A 37 -1.02 19.46 1.46
CA LYS A 37 -0.58 20.41 2.47
C LYS A 37 0.78 20.05 3.05
N VAL A 38 1.03 18.77 3.29
CA VAL A 38 2.33 18.30 3.77
C VAL A 38 3.43 18.62 2.76
N GLU A 39 3.17 18.43 1.47
CA GLU A 39 4.13 18.77 0.42
C GLU A 39 4.43 20.28 0.36
N ASP A 40 3.40 21.10 0.51
CA ASP A 40 3.49 22.58 0.36
C ASP A 40 4.05 23.29 1.60
N THR A 41 4.20 22.61 2.75
CA THR A 41 4.69 23.26 3.97
C THR A 41 6.16 22.94 4.27
N ASP A 42 6.98 23.96 4.51
CA ASP A 42 8.39 23.80 4.89
C ASP A 42 8.55 23.25 6.34
N GLU A 43 7.51 23.32 7.15
CA GLU A 43 7.59 22.88 8.55
C GLU A 43 7.70 21.37 8.70
N ILE A 44 7.20 20.59 7.74
CA ILE A 44 7.23 19.11 7.76
C ILE A 44 8.37 18.64 6.87
N GLU A 45 9.26 17.85 7.44
CA GLU A 45 10.48 17.40 6.79
C GLU A 45 10.42 15.93 6.33
N GLY A 46 9.42 15.17 6.80
CA GLY A 46 9.24 13.78 6.43
C GLY A 46 7.90 13.21 6.87
N ILE A 47 7.55 12.05 6.34
CA ILE A 47 6.25 11.39 6.57
C ILE A 47 6.46 9.97 7.01
N LEU A 48 5.81 9.59 8.11
CA LEU A 48 5.67 8.19 8.53
C LEU A 48 4.25 7.74 8.25
N VAL A 49 4.11 6.67 7.48
CA VAL A 49 2.83 6.06 7.12
C VAL A 49 2.62 4.78 7.92
N LEU A 50 1.65 4.78 8.83
CA LEU A 50 1.22 3.57 9.55
C LEU A 50 0.13 2.86 8.77
N ILE A 51 0.30 1.56 8.52
CA ILE A 51 -0.61 0.78 7.68
C ILE A 51 -1.17 -0.41 8.46
N ASN A 52 -2.49 -0.49 8.52
CA ASN A 52 -3.23 -1.67 8.95
C ASN A 52 -4.57 -1.70 8.19
N THR A 53 -4.56 -2.25 6.98
CA THR A 53 -5.71 -2.22 6.07
C THR A 53 -5.95 -3.58 5.42
N VAL A 54 -7.22 -3.90 5.25
CA VAL A 54 -7.67 -5.06 4.46
C VAL A 54 -7.77 -4.76 2.96
N GLY A 55 -7.47 -3.53 2.55
CA GLY A 55 -7.68 -3.03 1.19
C GLY A 55 -8.98 -2.25 1.06
N GLY A 56 -9.58 -2.26 -0.11
CA GLY A 56 -10.84 -1.56 -0.39
C GLY A 56 -10.92 -1.11 -1.85
N ASP A 57 -11.37 0.12 -2.07
CA ASP A 57 -11.50 0.69 -3.41
C ASP A 57 -10.16 0.76 -4.14
N VAL A 58 -10.07 0.06 -5.27
CA VAL A 58 -8.81 -0.09 -6.03
C VAL A 58 -8.36 1.25 -6.62
N SER A 59 -9.25 1.99 -7.25
CA SER A 59 -8.91 3.25 -7.91
C SER A 59 -8.48 4.31 -6.90
N CYS A 60 -9.17 4.40 -5.79
CA CYS A 60 -8.86 5.37 -4.74
C CYS A 60 -7.59 4.98 -3.97
N GLY A 61 -7.38 3.69 -3.69
CA GLY A 61 -6.15 3.21 -3.08
C GLY A 61 -4.92 3.40 -3.96
N LEU A 62 -5.05 3.18 -5.28
CA LEU A 62 -3.96 3.45 -6.21
C LEU A 62 -3.67 4.95 -6.34
N ALA A 63 -4.70 5.81 -6.30
CA ALA A 63 -4.51 7.26 -6.29
C ALA A 63 -3.73 7.72 -5.05
N LEU A 64 -4.02 7.16 -3.87
CA LEU A 64 -3.25 7.41 -2.65
C LEU A 64 -1.79 6.96 -2.78
N ALA A 65 -1.56 5.77 -3.36
CA ALA A 65 -0.21 5.25 -3.57
C ALA A 65 0.61 6.13 -4.53
N GLU A 66 0.02 6.56 -5.64
CA GLU A 66 0.65 7.51 -6.57
C GLU A 66 0.95 8.87 -5.90
N MET A 67 0.03 9.37 -5.08
CA MET A 67 0.24 10.62 -4.34
C MET A 67 1.42 10.49 -3.38
N LEU A 68 1.50 9.41 -2.60
CA LEU A 68 2.61 9.13 -1.69
C LEU A 68 3.94 9.01 -2.44
N ALA A 69 3.96 8.26 -3.55
CA ALA A 69 5.17 8.06 -4.35
C ALA A 69 5.66 9.35 -5.03
N SER A 70 4.79 10.34 -5.24
CA SER A 70 5.12 11.61 -5.89
C SER A 70 5.64 12.69 -4.94
N LEU A 71 5.59 12.46 -3.62
CA LEU A 71 6.05 13.44 -2.64
C LEU A 71 7.56 13.66 -2.71
N SER A 72 7.98 14.89 -2.57
CA SER A 72 9.40 15.26 -2.56
C SER A 72 10.08 14.99 -1.23
N LYS A 73 9.33 14.89 -0.14
CA LYS A 73 9.83 14.69 1.23
C LYS A 73 10.12 13.22 1.51
N PRO A 74 11.11 12.90 2.36
CA PRO A 74 11.37 11.54 2.79
C PRO A 74 10.14 10.86 3.39
N THR A 75 9.86 9.65 2.94
CA THR A 75 8.70 8.87 3.37
C THR A 75 9.11 7.47 3.82
N VAL A 76 8.54 7.01 4.93
CA VAL A 76 8.71 5.64 5.43
C VAL A 76 7.35 5.05 5.74
N SER A 77 7.10 3.83 5.30
CA SER A 77 5.91 3.07 5.70
C SER A 77 6.23 2.02 6.76
N LEU A 78 5.26 1.75 7.62
CA LEU A 78 5.29 0.67 8.59
C LEU A 78 3.98 -0.10 8.53
N VAL A 79 4.05 -1.34 8.04
CA VAL A 79 2.94 -2.30 8.13
C VAL A 79 2.92 -2.86 9.55
N ILE A 80 1.98 -2.36 10.36
CA ILE A 80 1.85 -2.72 11.79
C ILE A 80 0.87 -3.87 12.03
N GLY A 81 0.16 -4.29 11.02
CA GLY A 81 -0.76 -5.40 11.01
C GLY A 81 -0.90 -5.94 9.60
N ASP A 82 -2.02 -5.67 8.97
CA ASP A 82 -2.30 -6.12 7.61
C ASP A 82 -2.05 -5.03 6.57
N SER A 83 -1.57 -5.42 5.40
CA SER A 83 -1.54 -4.59 4.19
C SER A 83 -1.98 -5.43 3.00
N HIS A 84 -3.30 -5.62 2.89
CA HIS A 84 -3.90 -6.56 1.96
C HIS A 84 -4.45 -5.87 0.71
N SER A 85 -4.44 -6.60 -0.42
CA SER A 85 -5.04 -6.14 -1.67
C SER A 85 -4.45 -4.80 -2.10
N ILE A 86 -5.27 -3.76 -2.25
CA ILE A 86 -4.79 -2.42 -2.61
C ILE A 86 -3.92 -1.75 -1.51
N GLY A 87 -3.84 -2.35 -0.32
CA GLY A 87 -2.86 -1.99 0.70
C GLY A 87 -1.42 -2.27 0.27
N VAL A 88 -1.19 -3.26 -0.60
CA VAL A 88 0.16 -3.61 -1.08
C VAL A 88 0.82 -2.44 -1.83
N PRO A 89 0.19 -1.80 -2.82
CA PRO A 89 0.73 -0.59 -3.43
C PRO A 89 1.02 0.53 -2.41
N LEU A 90 0.16 0.72 -1.42
CA LEU A 90 0.36 1.73 -0.38
C LEU A 90 1.62 1.48 0.45
N ALA A 91 1.87 0.23 0.82
CA ALA A 91 3.05 -0.14 1.59
C ALA A 91 4.37 0.10 0.84
N VAL A 92 4.38 -0.09 -0.47
CA VAL A 92 5.58 0.07 -1.32
C VAL A 92 5.73 1.47 -1.92
N SER A 93 4.76 2.35 -1.74
CA SER A 93 4.75 3.70 -2.32
C SER A 93 5.72 4.67 -1.67
N THR A 94 6.27 4.34 -0.52
CA THR A 94 7.22 5.18 0.24
C THR A 94 8.67 4.89 -0.15
N ASP A 95 9.58 5.81 0.18
CA ASP A 95 11.01 5.67 -0.11
C ASP A 95 11.64 4.48 0.63
N TYR A 96 11.07 4.10 1.78
CA TYR A 96 11.51 2.93 2.55
C TYR A 96 10.34 2.29 3.32
N SER A 97 10.38 0.98 3.45
CA SER A 97 9.25 0.24 4.03
C SER A 97 9.68 -0.77 5.10
N PHE A 98 8.89 -0.83 6.17
CA PHE A 98 9.01 -1.81 7.25
C PHE A 98 7.73 -2.63 7.41
N ILE A 99 7.90 -3.86 7.88
CA ILE A 99 6.81 -4.72 8.35
C ILE A 99 7.18 -5.33 9.70
N VAL A 100 6.23 -5.38 10.63
CA VAL A 100 6.45 -6.10 11.90
C VAL A 100 6.47 -7.62 11.66
N PRO A 101 7.12 -8.42 12.54
CA PRO A 101 7.26 -9.88 12.32
C PRO A 101 5.94 -10.63 12.11
N SER A 102 4.86 -10.20 12.76
CA SER A 102 3.51 -10.79 12.62
C SER A 102 2.64 -10.09 11.57
N GLY A 103 3.15 -9.05 10.91
CA GLY A 103 2.42 -8.33 9.87
C GLY A 103 2.22 -9.20 8.64
N THR A 104 1.15 -8.95 7.89
CA THR A 104 0.83 -9.74 6.70
C THR A 104 0.58 -8.86 5.49
N MET A 105 0.92 -9.39 4.32
CA MET A 105 0.56 -8.83 3.02
C MET A 105 -0.17 -9.89 2.21
N LEU A 106 -1.27 -9.51 1.56
CA LEU A 106 -2.03 -10.40 0.69
C LEU A 106 -2.03 -9.85 -0.73
N VAL A 107 -1.41 -10.61 -1.63
CA VAL A 107 -1.43 -10.35 -3.08
C VAL A 107 -2.45 -11.29 -3.72
N HIS A 108 -3.54 -10.73 -4.26
CA HIS A 108 -4.61 -11.50 -4.89
C HIS A 108 -5.18 -10.78 -6.12
N PRO A 109 -5.88 -11.49 -7.05
CA PRO A 109 -6.54 -10.84 -8.18
C PRO A 109 -7.59 -9.83 -7.76
N VAL A 110 -7.81 -8.83 -8.61
CA VAL A 110 -8.90 -7.86 -8.42
C VAL A 110 -10.24 -8.57 -8.39
N ARG A 111 -11.05 -8.22 -7.43
CA ARG A 111 -12.44 -8.71 -7.30
C ARG A 111 -13.40 -7.60 -7.70
N MET A 112 -14.51 -7.99 -8.30
CA MET A 112 -15.61 -7.10 -8.59
C MET A 112 -16.92 -7.78 -8.18
N SER A 113 -17.81 -7.02 -7.57
CA SER A 113 -19.19 -7.45 -7.28
C SER A 113 -20.15 -6.63 -8.12
N GLY A 114 -21.27 -7.22 -8.52
CA GLY A 114 -22.33 -6.56 -9.28
C GLY A 114 -22.68 -7.27 -10.58
N MET A 115 -23.46 -6.58 -11.43
CA MET A 115 -23.84 -7.09 -12.75
C MET A 115 -22.67 -6.93 -13.72
N LEU A 116 -22.19 -8.05 -14.27
CA LEU A 116 -21.14 -8.07 -15.28
C LEU A 116 -21.75 -8.35 -16.66
N ILE A 117 -21.37 -7.55 -17.65
CA ILE A 117 -21.70 -7.84 -19.04
C ILE A 117 -20.67 -8.86 -19.56
N GLY A 118 -21.15 -10.06 -19.94
CA GLY A 118 -20.31 -11.18 -20.38
C GLY A 118 -19.72 -10.97 -21.78
N THR A 119 -18.75 -10.06 -21.89
CA THR A 119 -18.01 -9.83 -23.13
C THR A 119 -16.50 -9.96 -22.89
N SER A 120 -15.72 -10.19 -23.97
CA SER A 120 -14.26 -10.17 -23.92
C SER A 120 -13.73 -8.82 -23.37
N LYS A 121 -14.43 -7.72 -23.61
CA LYS A 121 -14.09 -6.39 -23.11
C LYS A 121 -14.10 -6.28 -21.59
N THR A 122 -14.98 -7.00 -20.93
CA THR A 122 -15.00 -7.07 -19.45
C THR A 122 -13.71 -7.71 -18.91
N TYR A 123 -13.26 -8.80 -19.53
CA TYR A 123 -12.01 -9.46 -19.17
C TYR A 123 -10.79 -8.55 -19.42
N GLU A 124 -10.71 -7.92 -20.59
CA GLU A 124 -9.64 -6.96 -20.92
C GLU A 124 -9.58 -5.81 -19.92
N TYR A 125 -10.74 -5.33 -19.44
CA TYR A 125 -10.80 -4.28 -18.43
C TYR A 125 -10.22 -4.73 -17.08
N PHE A 126 -10.53 -5.95 -16.63
CA PHE A 126 -9.93 -6.52 -15.41
C PHE A 126 -8.42 -6.70 -15.55
N GLU A 127 -7.95 -7.20 -16.67
CA GLU A 127 -6.53 -7.34 -16.92
C GLU A 127 -5.81 -5.97 -16.87
N MET A 128 -6.42 -4.95 -17.45
CA MET A 128 -5.87 -3.58 -17.40
C MET A 128 -5.75 -3.07 -15.95
N ILE A 129 -6.75 -3.30 -15.10
CA ILE A 129 -6.70 -2.88 -13.69
C ILE A 129 -5.60 -3.65 -12.96
N GLN A 130 -5.50 -4.96 -13.15
CA GLN A 130 -4.47 -5.79 -12.53
C GLN A 130 -3.07 -5.37 -12.99
N ASP A 131 -2.90 -5.09 -14.29
CA ASP A 131 -1.64 -4.64 -14.86
C ASP A 131 -1.17 -3.32 -14.23
N ARG A 132 -2.07 -2.37 -14.01
CA ARG A 132 -1.75 -1.10 -13.32
C ARG A 132 -1.21 -1.35 -11.90
N ILE A 133 -1.82 -2.25 -11.15
CA ILE A 133 -1.38 -2.60 -9.79
C ILE A 133 -0.02 -3.30 -9.84
N LEU A 134 0.13 -4.32 -10.69
CA LEU A 134 1.37 -5.08 -10.82
C LEU A 134 2.53 -4.18 -11.28
N SER A 135 2.29 -3.29 -12.23
CA SER A 135 3.29 -2.33 -12.73
C SER A 135 3.71 -1.33 -11.66
N PHE A 136 2.76 -0.79 -10.89
CA PHE A 136 3.07 0.10 -9.77
C PHE A 136 3.92 -0.61 -8.72
N VAL A 137 3.50 -1.78 -8.26
CA VAL A 137 4.20 -2.52 -7.19
C VAL A 137 5.58 -2.97 -7.64
N SER A 138 5.74 -3.50 -8.86
CA SER A 138 7.06 -3.89 -9.38
C SER A 138 7.98 -2.68 -9.58
N GLY A 139 7.45 -1.53 -9.95
CA GLY A 139 8.22 -0.29 -10.09
C GLY A 139 8.67 0.34 -8.78
N HIS A 140 8.02 -0.01 -7.65
CA HIS A 140 8.28 0.56 -6.32
C HIS A 140 8.79 -0.48 -5.30
N SER A 141 9.17 -1.66 -5.75
CA SER A 141 9.70 -2.74 -4.92
C SER A 141 10.80 -3.51 -5.67
N ARG A 142 11.39 -4.52 -5.03
CA ARG A 142 12.38 -5.40 -5.67
C ARG A 142 11.74 -6.63 -6.33
N VAL A 143 10.44 -6.82 -6.19
CA VAL A 143 9.71 -7.93 -6.81
C VAL A 143 9.51 -7.66 -8.30
N SER A 144 9.81 -8.64 -9.15
CA SER A 144 9.53 -8.53 -10.57
C SER A 144 8.03 -8.60 -10.87
N TYR A 145 7.60 -7.99 -11.97
CA TYR A 145 6.23 -8.08 -12.47
C TYR A 145 5.75 -9.53 -12.59
N ASP A 146 6.57 -10.41 -13.20
CA ASP A 146 6.22 -11.81 -13.40
C ASP A 146 6.06 -12.55 -12.07
N ARG A 147 6.95 -12.28 -11.09
CA ARG A 147 6.84 -12.88 -9.76
C ARG A 147 5.59 -12.43 -9.02
N LEU A 148 5.24 -11.16 -9.10
CA LEU A 148 3.98 -10.64 -8.53
C LEU A 148 2.76 -11.30 -9.16
N LYS A 149 2.79 -11.50 -10.48
CA LYS A 149 1.72 -12.18 -11.20
C LYS A 149 1.58 -13.64 -10.76
N GLU A 150 2.69 -14.34 -10.54
CA GLU A 150 2.68 -15.70 -9.95
C GLU A 150 2.08 -15.72 -8.54
N LEU A 151 2.51 -14.80 -7.66
CA LEU A 151 1.98 -14.68 -6.30
C LEU A 151 0.47 -14.39 -6.30
N MET A 152 0.02 -13.52 -7.19
CA MET A 152 -1.38 -13.13 -7.35
C MET A 152 -2.27 -14.32 -7.74
N HIS A 153 -1.79 -15.23 -8.59
CA HIS A 153 -2.55 -16.36 -9.11
C HIS A 153 -2.25 -17.69 -8.41
N ASN A 154 -1.55 -17.67 -7.29
CA ASN A 154 -1.18 -18.89 -6.56
C ASN A 154 -2.43 -19.56 -5.96
N THR A 155 -2.52 -20.88 -6.20
CA THR A 155 -3.63 -21.72 -5.73
C THR A 155 -3.23 -22.70 -4.61
N LYS A 156 -1.96 -22.67 -4.17
CA LYS A 156 -1.41 -23.68 -3.25
C LYS A 156 -1.86 -23.48 -1.79
N MET A 157 -2.17 -22.27 -1.39
CA MET A 157 -2.79 -22.02 -0.09
C MET A 157 -4.29 -21.83 -0.28
N LEU A 158 -5.07 -22.80 0.19
CA LEU A 158 -6.51 -22.71 0.32
C LEU A 158 -6.90 -21.74 1.45
N SER A 159 -6.56 -20.48 1.30
CA SER A 159 -7.38 -19.42 1.87
C SER A 159 -8.63 -19.29 0.99
N LYS A 160 -9.67 -18.64 1.46
CA LYS A 160 -10.96 -18.49 0.77
C LYS A 160 -10.89 -18.04 -0.71
N ASP A 161 -9.66 -17.85 -1.28
CA ASP A 161 -9.43 -17.28 -2.60
C ASP A 161 -8.03 -17.57 -3.17
N LEU A 162 -7.86 -17.26 -4.48
CA LEU A 162 -6.58 -17.20 -5.15
C LEU A 162 -5.70 -16.12 -4.51
N GLY A 163 -4.39 -16.35 -4.48
CA GLY A 163 -3.43 -15.38 -4.03
C GLY A 163 -2.43 -15.93 -3.03
N THR A 164 -1.58 -15.05 -2.53
CA THR A 164 -0.51 -15.40 -1.58
C THR A 164 -0.54 -14.47 -0.38
N VAL A 165 -0.57 -15.06 0.81
CA VAL A 165 -0.34 -14.35 2.07
C VAL A 165 1.16 -14.44 2.40
N LEU A 166 1.79 -13.31 2.59
CA LEU A 166 3.18 -13.18 3.02
C LEU A 166 3.19 -12.65 4.45
N VAL A 167 3.87 -13.36 5.34
CA VAL A 167 3.96 -12.98 6.75
C VAL A 167 5.36 -12.45 7.04
N GLY A 168 5.44 -11.24 7.57
CA GLY A 168 6.67 -10.63 8.06
C GLY A 168 7.86 -10.83 7.12
N GLU A 169 8.78 -11.71 7.51
CA GLU A 169 10.02 -11.99 6.79
C GLU A 169 9.79 -12.45 5.34
N ASN A 170 8.70 -13.18 5.05
CA ASN A 170 8.39 -13.60 3.68
C ASN A 170 8.14 -12.40 2.75
N ALA A 171 7.57 -11.30 3.25
CA ALA A 171 7.38 -10.09 2.46
C ALA A 171 8.71 -9.40 2.13
N VAL A 172 9.70 -9.50 3.03
CA VAL A 172 11.06 -9.00 2.81
C VAL A 172 11.83 -9.91 1.85
N GLU A 173 11.77 -11.23 2.04
CA GLU A 173 12.42 -12.22 1.16
C GLU A 173 11.93 -12.11 -0.29
N GLU A 174 10.64 -11.94 -0.50
CA GLU A 174 10.06 -11.71 -1.85
C GLU A 174 10.44 -10.33 -2.41
N GLY A 175 10.92 -9.41 -1.58
CA GLY A 175 11.35 -8.08 -2.00
C GLY A 175 10.23 -7.04 -2.07
N LEU A 176 9.05 -7.32 -1.48
CA LEU A 176 7.97 -6.34 -1.37
C LEU A 176 8.29 -5.26 -0.35
N ILE A 177 8.79 -5.65 0.81
CA ILE A 177 9.14 -4.75 1.92
C ILE A 177 10.66 -4.76 2.11
N ASP A 178 11.22 -3.63 2.54
CA ASP A 178 12.67 -3.48 2.68
C ASP A 178 13.21 -4.22 3.90
N GLU A 179 12.60 -4.06 5.08
CA GLU A 179 13.09 -4.65 6.33
C GLU A 179 11.97 -5.05 7.29
N ILE A 180 12.28 -6.03 8.15
CA ILE A 180 11.53 -6.27 9.37
C ILE A 180 11.89 -5.19 10.38
N GLY A 181 10.88 -4.58 11.00
CA GLY A 181 11.11 -3.58 12.04
C GLY A 181 9.82 -3.04 12.64
N GLY A 182 9.97 -2.30 13.72
CA GLY A 182 8.87 -1.63 14.41
C GLY A 182 8.93 -0.12 14.29
N ILE A 183 8.19 0.55 15.17
CA ILE A 183 8.07 2.01 15.15
C ILE A 183 9.42 2.73 15.38
N GLN A 184 10.28 2.16 16.21
CA GLN A 184 11.60 2.75 16.47
C GLN A 184 12.47 2.71 15.22
N ASP A 185 12.49 1.59 14.52
CA ASP A 185 13.29 1.40 13.30
C ASP A 185 12.79 2.34 12.19
N ALA A 186 11.49 2.41 12.01
CA ALA A 186 10.85 3.28 11.02
C ALA A 186 11.14 4.77 11.29
N LEU A 187 11.04 5.21 12.55
CA LEU A 187 11.36 6.59 12.93
C LEU A 187 12.85 6.90 12.74
N GLN A 188 13.74 6.00 13.16
CA GLN A 188 15.18 6.19 13.01
C GLN A 188 15.54 6.32 11.53
N LYS A 189 15.02 5.42 10.69
CA LYS A 189 15.23 5.46 9.25
C LYS A 189 14.77 6.80 8.64
N LEU A 190 13.59 7.25 9.02
CA LEU A 190 13.05 8.52 8.52
C LEU A 190 13.92 9.71 8.92
N TYR A 191 14.38 9.77 10.16
CA TYR A 191 15.31 10.83 10.60
C TYR A 191 16.62 10.79 9.84
N ASP A 192 17.22 9.63 9.63
CA ASP A 192 18.45 9.46 8.88
C ASP A 192 18.29 9.95 7.41
N MET A 193 17.13 9.67 6.81
CA MET A 193 16.83 10.12 5.45
C MET A 193 16.66 11.65 5.38
N ILE A 194 15.99 12.24 6.36
CA ILE A 194 15.85 13.71 6.47
C ILE A 194 17.21 14.38 6.60
N GLU A 195 18.09 13.86 7.46
CA GLU A 195 19.44 14.40 7.66
C GLU A 195 20.30 14.34 6.40
N ARG A 196 20.21 13.26 5.62
CA ARG A 196 20.95 13.10 4.36
C ARG A 196 20.48 14.05 3.26
N LYS A 197 19.24 14.52 3.34
CA LYS A 197 18.65 15.44 2.36
C LYS A 197 18.96 16.92 2.65
N ARG A 198 19.36 17.24 3.87
CA ARG A 198 19.84 18.58 4.28
C ARG A 198 21.24 18.88 3.73
#